data_b7f0f7762299f713f6605417b10ad64a
#
_entry.id   b7f0f7762299f713f6605417b10ad64a
#
_cell.length_a   1.000
_cell.length_b   1.000
_cell.length_c   1.000
_cell.angle_alpha   90.00
_cell.angle_beta   90.00
_cell.angle_gamma   90.00
#
_symmetry.space_group_name_H-M   'P 1'
#
loop_
_entity.id
_entity.type
_entity.pdbx_description
1 polymer ?
#
loop_
_entity_poly.entity_id
_entity_poly.type
_entity_poly.pdbx_seq_one_letter_code
_entity_poly.pdbx_strand_id
1 'polypeptide(L)'
;FCEGYGITENPFFNYLPLAAAKGELITIHAPGLNIDFLLKASVFVIPLGDDLYKVGATFNHTDKTATPTAAGKLELEDKLKKVLDIPYQVMEQFAGIRPTTNDRRPFVGLHKEHPRLAVLNGMGTRGVLIAPTMAKALFACIEKGVSLEVSADIARFQ
;
A
#
# COMPACT_ATOMS: atom_id res chain seq x y z
N PHE A 1 12.34 -5.73 -9.93
CA PHE A 1 11.43 -4.59 -10.08
C PHE A 1 10.43 -4.57 -8.90
N CYS A 2 10.39 -3.42 -8.16
CA CYS A 2 9.54 -3.21 -6.99
C CYS A 2 8.85 -1.83 -7.09
N GLU A 3 8.31 -1.50 -8.24
CA GLU A 3 7.95 -0.13 -8.67
C GLU A 3 6.56 0.32 -8.19
N GLY A 4 5.85 -0.54 -7.46
CA GLY A 4 4.49 -0.24 -7.05
C GLY A 4 3.58 -0.02 -8.27
N TYR A 5 2.88 1.12 -8.31
CA TYR A 5 2.01 1.45 -9.45
C TYR A 5 2.79 1.74 -10.73
N GLY A 6 4.05 2.16 -10.64
CA GLY A 6 4.91 2.43 -11.80
C GLY A 6 5.13 1.23 -12.72
N ILE A 7 4.83 0.01 -12.25
CA ILE A 7 4.91 -1.21 -13.09
C ILE A 7 4.03 -1.15 -14.33
N THR A 8 2.98 -0.34 -14.33
CA THR A 8 2.10 -0.14 -15.51
C THR A 8 2.83 0.47 -16.70
N GLU A 9 3.93 1.17 -16.46
CA GLU A 9 4.79 1.77 -17.48
C GLU A 9 6.04 0.92 -17.76
N ASN A 10 6.23 -0.19 -17.02
CA ASN A 10 7.40 -1.04 -17.17
C ASN A 10 7.28 -1.91 -18.43
N PRO A 11 8.23 -1.88 -19.39
CA PRO A 11 8.10 -2.58 -20.66
C PRO A 11 8.11 -4.13 -20.52
N PHE A 12 8.60 -4.65 -19.40
CA PHE A 12 8.70 -6.09 -19.16
C PHE A 12 7.56 -6.65 -18.33
N PHE A 13 6.92 -5.84 -17.47
CA PHE A 13 5.94 -6.31 -16.49
C PHE A 13 4.58 -5.59 -16.55
N ASN A 14 4.37 -4.70 -17.54
CA ASN A 14 3.10 -3.97 -17.70
C ASN A 14 1.89 -4.85 -18.04
N TYR A 15 2.12 -6.11 -18.43
CA TYR A 15 1.07 -7.11 -18.65
C TYR A 15 0.43 -7.62 -17.36
N LEU A 16 1.06 -7.39 -16.20
CA LEU A 16 0.55 -7.85 -14.92
C LEU A 16 -0.70 -7.02 -14.50
N PRO A 17 -1.81 -7.68 -14.16
CA PRO A 17 -3.10 -7.00 -14.01
C PRO A 17 -3.24 -6.29 -12.65
N LEU A 18 -2.66 -5.08 -12.52
CA LEU A 18 -2.87 -4.24 -11.35
C LEU A 18 -4.29 -3.65 -11.31
N ALA A 19 -4.94 -3.80 -10.17
CA ALA A 19 -6.21 -3.13 -9.83
C ALA A 19 -5.94 -1.98 -8.85
N ALA A 20 -5.11 -1.04 -9.23
CA ALA A 20 -4.62 0.01 -8.35
C ALA A 20 -5.72 0.81 -7.64
N ALA A 21 -5.47 1.21 -6.39
CA ALA A 21 -6.39 2.00 -5.60
C ALA A 21 -5.68 3.17 -4.91
N LYS A 22 -6.19 4.38 -5.14
CA LYS A 22 -5.74 5.58 -4.44
C LYS A 22 -6.11 5.50 -2.96
N GLY A 23 -5.21 5.94 -2.10
CA GLY A 23 -5.44 6.15 -0.69
C GLY A 23 -4.90 7.48 -0.24
N GLU A 24 -5.71 8.22 0.52
CA GLU A 24 -5.31 9.47 1.10
C GLU A 24 -5.15 9.34 2.61
N LEU A 25 -4.22 10.09 3.16
CA LEU A 25 -3.86 10.17 4.57
C LEU A 25 -3.78 11.62 4.99
N ILE A 26 -4.04 11.90 6.25
CA ILE A 26 -3.73 13.19 6.86
C ILE A 26 -2.78 13.01 8.04
N THR A 27 -1.96 14.01 8.29
CA THR A 27 -1.23 14.14 9.56
C THR A 27 -1.97 15.18 10.39
N ILE A 28 -2.30 14.83 11.62
CA ILE A 28 -2.93 15.73 12.58
C ILE A 28 -1.98 16.01 13.74
N HIS A 29 -2.09 17.21 14.32
CA HIS A 29 -1.53 17.56 15.61
C HIS A 29 -2.68 17.54 16.64
N ALA A 30 -2.56 16.70 17.66
CA ALA A 30 -3.62 16.44 18.64
C ALA A 30 -3.04 16.36 20.05
N PRO A 31 -2.66 17.49 20.67
CA PRO A 31 -2.16 17.54 22.04
C PRO A 31 -3.22 16.95 23.00
N GLY A 32 -2.83 16.01 23.82
CA GLY A 32 -3.71 15.35 24.77
C GLY A 32 -4.33 14.05 24.29
N LEU A 33 -4.10 13.60 23.06
CA LEU A 33 -4.52 12.26 22.62
C LEU A 33 -3.73 11.14 23.35
N ASN A 34 -2.45 11.34 23.60
CA ASN A 34 -1.58 10.54 24.46
C ASN A 34 -1.66 9.01 24.22
N ILE A 35 -1.72 8.58 22.97
CA ILE A 35 -1.63 7.16 22.61
C ILE A 35 -0.25 6.83 22.05
N ASP A 36 0.31 5.70 22.44
CA ASP A 36 1.58 5.13 21.96
C ASP A 36 1.41 3.87 21.12
N PHE A 37 0.17 3.52 20.78
CA PHE A 37 -0.20 2.35 20.00
C PHE A 37 -0.97 2.73 18.74
N LEU A 38 -0.99 1.82 17.76
CA LEU A 38 -1.82 1.95 16.56
C LEU A 38 -3.29 1.70 16.93
N LEU A 39 -4.12 2.74 16.85
CA LEU A 39 -5.57 2.61 16.98
C LEU A 39 -6.19 2.31 15.61
N LYS A 40 -7.07 1.32 15.54
CA LYS A 40 -7.78 0.95 14.32
C LYS A 40 -9.28 0.86 14.55
N ALA A 41 -10.02 1.72 13.83
CA ALA A 41 -11.49 1.76 13.81
C ALA A 41 -11.97 2.01 12.35
N SER A 42 -12.85 2.98 12.13
CA SER A 42 -13.21 3.47 10.78
C SER A 42 -12.04 4.09 10.02
N VAL A 43 -11.05 4.58 10.75
CA VAL A 43 -9.71 4.96 10.30
C VAL A 43 -8.67 4.25 11.16
N PHE A 44 -7.42 4.26 10.76
CA PHE A 44 -6.30 4.02 11.66
C PHE A 44 -5.70 5.35 12.12
N VAL A 45 -5.17 5.37 13.33
CA VAL A 45 -4.41 6.49 13.89
C VAL A 45 -3.08 5.94 14.39
N ILE A 46 -1.98 6.45 13.84
CA ILE A 46 -0.61 6.00 14.16
C ILE A 46 0.14 7.17 14.79
N PRO A 47 0.68 7.02 16.02
CA PRO A 47 1.51 8.04 16.64
C PRO A 47 2.84 8.19 15.86
N LEU A 48 3.25 9.45 15.66
CA LEU A 48 4.52 9.81 15.02
C LEU A 48 5.52 10.45 15.99
N GLY A 49 5.09 10.75 17.21
CA GLY A 49 5.81 11.58 18.19
C GLY A 49 5.36 13.05 18.15
N ASP A 50 5.70 13.81 19.17
CA ASP A 50 5.43 15.26 19.29
C ASP A 50 3.95 15.63 19.03
N ASP A 51 3.03 14.85 19.61
CA ASP A 51 1.58 15.00 19.44
C ASP A 51 1.09 14.91 17.98
N LEU A 52 1.94 14.42 17.07
CA LEU A 52 1.59 14.18 15.67
C LEU A 52 1.10 12.76 15.48
N TYR A 53 0.05 12.62 14.67
CA TYR A 53 -0.56 11.34 14.35
C TYR A 53 -0.89 11.25 12.86
N LYS A 54 -0.57 10.11 12.26
CA LYS A 54 -0.99 9.80 10.88
C LYS A 54 -2.34 9.10 10.90
N VAL A 55 -3.29 9.66 10.15
CA VAL A 55 -4.66 9.16 10.06
C VAL A 55 -4.96 8.69 8.64
N GLY A 56 -5.55 7.55 8.50
CA GLY A 56 -5.93 7.00 7.19
C GLY A 56 -6.89 5.82 7.25
N ALA A 57 -7.30 5.36 6.13
CA ALA A 57 -7.08 5.91 4.81
C ALA A 57 -8.37 5.88 4.00
N THR A 58 -8.45 6.75 3.01
CA THR A 58 -9.48 6.60 1.97
C THR A 58 -9.14 5.42 1.05
N PHE A 59 -10.13 5.02 0.25
CA PHE A 59 -9.95 3.95 -0.72
C PHE A 59 -10.76 4.26 -1.99
N ASN A 60 -10.07 4.62 -3.07
CA ASN A 60 -10.69 5.00 -4.33
C ASN A 60 -10.08 4.21 -5.50
N HIS A 61 -10.92 3.48 -6.23
CA HIS A 61 -10.50 2.70 -7.39
C HIS A 61 -10.51 3.49 -8.70
N THR A 62 -11.15 4.65 -8.74
CA THR A 62 -11.36 5.41 -9.97
C THR A 62 -10.22 6.38 -10.22
N ASP A 63 -9.87 7.17 -9.20
CA ASP A 63 -8.79 8.15 -9.29
C ASP A 63 -7.42 7.43 -9.17
N LYS A 64 -6.58 7.62 -10.19
CA LYS A 64 -5.21 7.08 -10.26
C LYS A 64 -4.14 8.16 -10.12
N THR A 65 -4.51 9.34 -9.64
CA THR A 65 -3.54 10.41 -9.37
C THR A 65 -3.02 10.32 -7.92
N ALA A 66 -1.78 10.71 -7.71
CA ALA A 66 -1.20 10.85 -6.37
C ALA A 66 -1.45 12.25 -5.77
N THR A 67 -2.47 12.97 -6.26
CA THR A 67 -2.81 14.31 -5.79
C THR A 67 -3.86 14.23 -4.68
N PRO A 68 -3.63 14.82 -3.50
CA PRO A 68 -4.63 14.92 -2.44
C PRO A 68 -5.89 15.68 -2.88
N THR A 69 -7.05 15.30 -2.35
CA THR A 69 -8.33 15.93 -2.70
C THR A 69 -9.07 16.48 -1.47
N ALA A 70 -9.84 17.56 -1.67
CA ALA A 70 -10.68 18.09 -0.59
C ALA A 70 -11.72 17.06 -0.12
N ALA A 71 -12.26 16.25 -1.02
CA ALA A 71 -13.20 15.17 -0.70
C ALA A 71 -12.55 14.09 0.17
N GLY A 72 -11.32 13.69 -0.14
CA GLY A 72 -10.56 12.73 0.65
C GLY A 72 -10.26 13.24 2.06
N LYS A 73 -9.92 14.53 2.20
CA LYS A 73 -9.74 15.17 3.50
C LYS A 73 -11.02 15.13 4.32
N LEU A 74 -12.14 15.56 3.76
CA LEU A 74 -13.44 15.56 4.43
C LEU A 74 -13.85 14.15 4.87
N GLU A 75 -13.69 13.14 4.02
CA GLU A 75 -13.97 11.74 4.36
C GLU A 75 -13.17 11.29 5.59
N LEU A 76 -11.88 11.63 5.64
CA LEU A 76 -11.02 11.26 6.77
C LEU A 76 -11.41 12.00 8.06
N GLU A 77 -11.69 13.30 7.98
CA GLU A 77 -12.14 14.09 9.14
C GLU A 77 -13.48 13.61 9.68
N ASP A 78 -14.45 13.29 8.81
CA ASP A 78 -15.76 12.76 9.23
C ASP A 78 -15.67 11.38 9.88
N LYS A 79 -14.76 10.54 9.39
CA LYS A 79 -14.47 9.24 10.03
C LYS A 79 -13.73 9.42 11.35
N LEU A 80 -12.80 10.37 11.43
CA LEU A 80 -11.99 10.63 12.60
C LEU A 80 -12.83 11.19 13.75
N LYS A 81 -13.77 12.11 13.48
CA LYS A 81 -14.72 12.66 14.46
C LYS A 81 -15.58 11.59 15.16
N LYS A 82 -15.75 10.42 14.55
CA LYS A 82 -16.47 9.29 15.16
C LYS A 82 -15.58 8.46 16.09
N VAL A 83 -14.27 8.68 16.05
CA VAL A 83 -13.27 7.92 16.81
C VAL A 83 -12.63 8.75 17.90
N LEU A 84 -12.43 10.04 17.67
CA LEU A 84 -11.79 10.97 18.59
C LEU A 84 -12.74 12.11 18.95
N ASP A 85 -12.86 12.34 20.25
CA ASP A 85 -13.62 13.46 20.83
C ASP A 85 -12.68 14.46 21.51
N ILE A 86 -11.62 14.83 20.78
CA ILE A 86 -10.63 15.82 21.22
C ILE A 86 -10.33 16.81 20.09
N PRO A 87 -9.95 18.04 20.40
CA PRO A 87 -9.53 18.99 19.38
C PRO A 87 -8.24 18.52 18.68
N TYR A 88 -8.17 18.74 17.38
CA TYR A 88 -6.97 18.50 16.57
C TYR A 88 -6.87 19.50 15.43
N GLN A 89 -5.67 19.63 14.89
CA GLN A 89 -5.39 20.44 13.70
C GLN A 89 -4.82 19.53 12.59
N VAL A 90 -5.35 19.63 11.37
CA VAL A 90 -4.77 18.95 10.20
C VAL A 90 -3.55 19.74 9.73
N MET A 91 -2.39 19.10 9.75
CA MET A 91 -1.10 19.67 9.38
C MET A 91 -0.77 19.43 7.91
N GLU A 92 -1.01 18.21 7.44
CA GLU A 92 -0.63 17.78 6.09
C GLU A 92 -1.62 16.77 5.53
N GLN A 93 -1.67 16.66 4.21
CA GLN A 93 -2.44 15.65 3.49
C GLN A 93 -1.56 14.98 2.44
N PHE A 94 -1.68 13.67 2.31
CA PHE A 94 -0.93 12.85 1.36
C PHE A 94 -1.88 11.99 0.54
N ALA A 95 -1.48 11.67 -0.69
CA ALA A 95 -2.13 10.68 -1.51
C ALA A 95 -1.08 9.74 -2.13
N GLY A 96 -1.46 8.50 -2.34
CA GLY A 96 -0.62 7.51 -3.01
C GLY A 96 -1.45 6.42 -3.65
N ILE A 97 -0.87 5.76 -4.65
CA ILE A 97 -1.53 4.69 -5.39
C ILE A 97 -1.00 3.35 -4.87
N ARG A 98 -1.88 2.56 -4.28
CA ARG A 98 -1.55 1.21 -3.83
C ARG A 98 -1.52 0.26 -5.02
N PRO A 99 -0.48 -0.55 -5.18
CA PRO A 99 -0.44 -1.61 -6.19
C PRO A 99 -1.28 -2.81 -5.73
N THR A 100 -2.60 -2.64 -5.73
CA THR A 100 -3.53 -3.73 -5.42
C THR A 100 -3.75 -4.63 -6.63
N THR A 101 -4.17 -5.87 -6.39
CA THR A 101 -4.49 -6.88 -7.39
C THR A 101 -5.92 -7.35 -7.19
N ASN A 102 -6.59 -7.81 -8.24
CA ASN A 102 -7.99 -8.27 -8.15
C ASN A 102 -8.13 -9.50 -7.25
N ASP A 103 -7.16 -10.41 -7.32
CA ASP A 103 -7.13 -11.66 -6.54
C ASP A 103 -6.52 -11.48 -5.14
N ARG A 104 -6.07 -10.27 -4.79
CA ARG A 104 -5.37 -9.94 -3.54
C ARG A 104 -4.08 -10.75 -3.31
N ARG A 105 -3.49 -11.28 -4.38
CA ARG A 105 -2.23 -12.01 -4.36
C ARG A 105 -1.10 -11.14 -4.92
N PRO A 106 0.11 -11.20 -4.35
CA PRO A 106 1.25 -10.43 -4.85
C PRO A 106 1.70 -10.95 -6.21
N PHE A 107 2.50 -10.16 -6.91
CA PHE A 107 3.24 -10.55 -8.09
C PHE A 107 4.68 -10.83 -7.70
N VAL A 108 5.08 -12.09 -7.73
CA VAL A 108 6.43 -12.54 -7.38
C VAL A 108 6.90 -13.48 -8.46
N GLY A 109 8.12 -13.30 -8.98
CA GLY A 109 8.66 -14.27 -9.92
C GLY A 109 9.63 -13.70 -10.95
N LEU A 110 10.05 -14.57 -11.86
CA LEU A 110 10.96 -14.26 -12.95
C LEU A 110 10.21 -14.06 -14.25
N HIS A 111 10.70 -13.16 -15.08
CA HIS A 111 10.16 -12.95 -16.42
C HIS A 111 10.43 -14.17 -17.30
N LYS A 112 9.42 -14.64 -18.03
CA LYS A 112 9.51 -15.86 -18.84
C LYS A 112 10.61 -15.82 -19.90
N GLU A 113 10.69 -14.70 -20.63
CA GLU A 113 11.67 -14.54 -21.72
C GLU A 113 13.00 -13.94 -21.27
N HIS A 114 12.99 -13.28 -20.09
CA HIS A 114 14.17 -12.61 -19.53
C HIS A 114 14.45 -13.12 -18.11
N PRO A 115 15.03 -14.31 -17.93
CA PRO A 115 15.14 -14.98 -16.63
C PRO A 115 16.03 -14.25 -15.61
N ARG A 116 16.74 -13.20 -16.02
CA ARG A 116 17.49 -12.31 -15.11
C ARG A 116 16.66 -11.13 -14.60
N LEU A 117 15.42 -10.98 -15.07
CA LEU A 117 14.50 -9.96 -14.58
C LEU A 117 13.50 -10.59 -13.62
N ALA A 118 13.39 -10.01 -12.44
CA ALA A 118 12.48 -10.45 -11.40
C ALA A 118 11.54 -9.33 -10.95
N VAL A 119 10.34 -9.69 -10.54
CA VAL A 119 9.34 -8.77 -9.98
C VAL A 119 8.94 -9.16 -8.58
N LEU A 120 8.74 -8.15 -7.73
CA LEU A 120 8.18 -8.24 -6.39
C LEU A 120 7.24 -7.06 -6.21
N ASN A 121 5.95 -7.25 -6.47
CA ASN A 121 4.97 -6.16 -6.54
C ASN A 121 3.56 -6.65 -6.18
N GLY A 122 2.53 -5.81 -6.35
CA GLY A 122 1.15 -6.21 -6.18
C GLY A 122 0.71 -6.50 -4.73
N MET A 123 1.42 -5.99 -3.73
CA MET A 123 1.18 -6.33 -2.31
C MET A 123 0.02 -5.55 -1.69
N GLY A 124 -0.51 -4.55 -2.38
CA GLY A 124 -1.68 -3.78 -1.96
C GLY A 124 -1.50 -3.11 -0.60
N THR A 125 -2.53 -3.25 0.25
CA THR A 125 -2.55 -2.65 1.60
C THR A 125 -1.76 -3.43 2.65
N ARG A 126 -1.23 -4.61 2.30
CA ARG A 126 -0.53 -5.52 3.23
C ARG A 126 0.97 -5.58 2.97
N GLY A 127 1.51 -4.68 2.15
CA GLY A 127 2.91 -4.71 1.73
C GLY A 127 3.89 -4.82 2.88
N VAL A 128 3.76 -4.01 3.91
CA VAL A 128 4.66 -4.03 5.09
C VAL A 128 4.66 -5.39 5.78
N LEU A 129 3.50 -6.06 5.84
CA LEU A 129 3.37 -7.36 6.50
C LEU A 129 3.96 -8.51 5.67
N ILE A 130 3.69 -8.52 4.36
CA ILE A 130 4.01 -9.70 3.53
C ILE A 130 5.31 -9.55 2.73
N ALA A 131 5.81 -8.34 2.51
CA ALA A 131 7.01 -8.10 1.70
C ALA A 131 8.25 -8.87 2.18
N PRO A 132 8.56 -8.96 3.48
CA PRO A 132 9.73 -9.72 3.94
C PRO A 132 9.67 -11.19 3.57
N THR A 133 8.49 -11.82 3.71
CA THR A 133 8.28 -13.23 3.37
C THR A 133 8.38 -13.45 1.85
N MET A 134 7.77 -12.57 1.07
CA MET A 134 7.80 -12.66 -0.39
C MET A 134 9.20 -12.40 -0.95
N ALA A 135 9.94 -11.47 -0.38
CA ALA A 135 11.33 -11.20 -0.75
C ALA A 135 12.23 -12.41 -0.47
N LYS A 136 12.06 -13.07 0.69
CA LYS A 136 12.77 -14.30 1.03
C LYS A 136 12.43 -15.45 0.08
N ALA A 137 11.16 -15.58 -0.30
CA ALA A 137 10.73 -16.59 -1.26
C ALA A 137 11.33 -16.34 -2.65
N LEU A 138 11.31 -15.09 -3.14
CA LEU A 138 11.90 -14.72 -4.41
C LEU A 138 13.42 -14.95 -4.41
N PHE A 139 14.10 -14.59 -3.33
CA PHE A 139 15.53 -14.86 -3.17
C PHE A 139 15.85 -16.37 -3.25
N ALA A 140 15.08 -17.19 -2.56
CA ALA A 140 15.24 -18.65 -2.60
C ALA A 140 14.95 -19.21 -4.01
N CYS A 141 14.01 -18.63 -4.73
CA CYS A 141 13.73 -19.00 -6.12
C CYS A 141 14.91 -18.69 -7.02
N ILE A 142 15.48 -17.48 -6.91
CA ILE A 142 16.61 -17.02 -7.75
C ILE A 142 17.89 -17.82 -7.45
N GLU A 143 18.24 -17.95 -6.18
CA GLU A 143 19.55 -18.49 -5.76
C GLU A 143 19.57 -20.02 -5.63
N LYS A 144 18.42 -20.64 -5.37
CA LYS A 144 18.35 -22.06 -5.03
C LYS A 144 17.38 -22.87 -5.90
N GLY A 145 16.70 -22.22 -6.84
CA GLY A 145 15.71 -22.88 -7.70
C GLY A 145 14.46 -23.37 -6.95
N VAL A 146 14.18 -22.83 -5.75
CA VAL A 146 12.99 -23.22 -4.99
C VAL A 146 11.74 -22.65 -5.66
N SER A 147 10.75 -23.50 -5.90
CA SER A 147 9.49 -23.04 -6.52
C SER A 147 8.75 -22.04 -5.64
N LEU A 148 8.17 -21.04 -6.26
CA LEU A 148 7.28 -20.08 -5.60
C LEU A 148 5.92 -20.70 -5.32
N GLU A 149 5.20 -20.14 -4.35
CA GLU A 149 3.79 -20.49 -4.14
C GLU A 149 2.97 -20.09 -5.39
N VAL A 150 2.21 -21.02 -5.94
CA VAL A 150 1.43 -20.85 -7.19
C VAL A 150 0.56 -19.59 -7.15
N SER A 151 -0.03 -19.27 -5.99
CA SER A 151 -0.89 -18.10 -5.83
C SER A 151 -0.15 -16.76 -5.88
N ALA A 152 1.17 -16.76 -5.67
CA ALA A 152 2.01 -15.57 -5.71
C ALA A 152 2.83 -15.47 -7.00
N ASP A 153 3.13 -16.61 -7.63
CA ASP A 153 3.96 -16.67 -8.82
C ASP A 153 3.29 -15.99 -10.01
N ILE A 154 4.04 -15.11 -10.69
CA ILE A 154 3.58 -14.46 -11.92
C ILE A 154 3.42 -15.44 -13.10
N ALA A 155 3.97 -16.64 -13.01
CA ALA A 155 3.75 -17.69 -14.01
C ALA A 155 2.26 -17.97 -14.27
N ARG A 156 1.36 -17.66 -13.31
CA ARG A 156 -0.10 -17.74 -13.49
C ARG A 156 -0.67 -16.76 -14.53
N PHE A 157 0.13 -15.80 -15.01
CA PHE A 157 -0.25 -14.82 -16.04
C PHE A 157 0.57 -14.95 -17.35
N GLN A 158 1.35 -16.00 -17.47
CA GLN A 158 2.24 -16.23 -18.63
C GLN A 158 1.73 -17.32 -19.56
#